data_24801ca339738734a1a90d48b9a59323
#
_entry.id   24801ca339738734a1a90d48b9a59323
#
_cell.length_a   1.000
_cell.length_b   1.000
_cell.length_c   1.000
_cell.angle_alpha   90.00
_cell.angle_beta   90.00
_cell.angle_gamma   90.00
#
_symmetry.space_group_name_H-M   'P 1'
#
loop_
_entity.id
_entity.type
_entity.pdbx_description
1 polymer ?
#
loop_
_entity_poly.entity_id
_entity_poly.type
_entity_poly.pdbx_seq_one_letter_code
_entity_poly.pdbx_strand_id
1 'polypeptide(L)'
;MIKTLIEQVKQYKKASLLTPFFTALEVLMEVLIPFVTAKIIDKGIEAGNMKNVYCYGILMLVLAAASLASGVLAGIFAARASSGFACNLRDGMYENIQTFSFSNIDKYSTAGLVTRMTTDVTNVQNSYQMILRIAVRAPLMLICSMVMCFAIHARLSLIFVAAIVVLSAVLLFIMSHATRIFDVVFRKYDDLNASVQENVSAVRVVKSYVREDYENEKFTRAAQNLYLLFTKAEGILAFNNPAMMLVVYGCILLLSWFGASLW
;
A
#
# COMPACT_ATOMS: atom_id res chain seq x y z
N MET A 1 -9.81 -9.84 17.85
CA MET A 1 -9.77 -8.50 17.23
C MET A 1 -10.16 -8.53 15.74
N ILE A 2 -9.45 -9.22 14.84
CA ILE A 2 -9.78 -9.23 13.40
C ILE A 2 -11.19 -9.79 13.15
N LYS A 3 -11.59 -10.87 13.80
CA LYS A 3 -12.93 -11.46 13.67
C LYS A 3 -14.03 -10.46 14.04
N THR A 4 -13.87 -9.75 15.16
CA THR A 4 -14.82 -8.73 15.63
C THR A 4 -14.94 -7.55 14.63
N LEU A 5 -13.82 -7.15 14.00
CA LEU A 5 -13.85 -6.13 12.96
C LEU A 5 -14.57 -6.62 11.71
N ILE A 6 -14.31 -7.85 11.25
CA ILE A 6 -14.99 -8.42 10.07
C ILE A 6 -16.51 -8.54 10.30
N GLU A 7 -16.94 -8.84 11.52
CA GLU A 7 -18.37 -8.88 11.86
C GLU A 7 -19.07 -7.54 11.66
N GLN A 8 -18.37 -6.41 11.77
CA GLN A 8 -18.95 -5.08 11.53
C GLN A 8 -19.18 -4.73 10.06
N VAL A 9 -18.79 -5.58 9.12
CA VAL A 9 -19.13 -5.41 7.70
C VAL A 9 -20.63 -5.56 7.47
N LYS A 10 -21.35 -6.35 8.27
CA LYS A 10 -22.83 -6.52 8.30
C LYS A 10 -23.44 -6.49 6.88
N GLN A 11 -24.25 -5.46 6.59
CA GLN A 11 -24.98 -5.27 5.32
C GLN A 11 -24.09 -4.96 4.11
N TYR A 12 -22.83 -4.55 4.32
CA TYR A 12 -21.93 -4.16 3.24
C TYR A 12 -21.10 -5.31 2.66
N LYS A 13 -21.39 -6.57 3.04
CA LYS A 13 -20.71 -7.78 2.50
C LYS A 13 -20.75 -7.87 0.98
N LYS A 14 -21.88 -7.50 0.37
CA LYS A 14 -22.01 -7.50 -1.11
C LYS A 14 -21.06 -6.48 -1.74
N ALA A 15 -20.98 -5.27 -1.23
CA ALA A 15 -20.06 -4.25 -1.75
C ALA A 15 -18.60 -4.66 -1.53
N SER A 16 -18.26 -5.26 -0.39
CA SER A 16 -16.94 -5.80 -0.09
C SER A 16 -16.52 -6.93 -1.01
N LEU A 17 -17.45 -7.75 -1.50
CA LEU A 17 -17.18 -8.84 -2.45
C LEU A 17 -17.13 -8.35 -3.90
N LEU A 18 -17.95 -7.36 -4.25
CA LEU A 18 -17.97 -6.78 -5.61
C LEU A 18 -16.71 -5.98 -5.90
N THR A 19 -16.08 -5.36 -4.89
CA THR A 19 -14.82 -4.64 -5.07
C THR A 19 -13.70 -5.53 -5.64
N PRO A 20 -13.31 -6.65 -5.02
CA PRO A 20 -12.32 -7.57 -5.58
C PRO A 20 -12.71 -8.12 -6.96
N PHE A 21 -14.00 -8.38 -7.19
CA PHE A 21 -14.50 -8.86 -8.48
C PHE A 21 -14.24 -7.85 -9.60
N PHE A 22 -14.64 -6.58 -9.42
CA PHE A 22 -14.39 -5.55 -10.43
C PHE A 22 -12.91 -5.20 -10.56
N THR A 23 -12.14 -5.26 -9.46
CA THR A 23 -10.67 -5.13 -9.51
C THR A 23 -10.03 -6.25 -10.32
N ALA A 24 -10.51 -7.49 -10.19
CA ALA A 24 -10.02 -8.60 -10.99
C ALA A 24 -10.35 -8.43 -12.49
N LEU A 25 -11.55 -7.94 -12.80
CA LEU A 25 -11.96 -7.66 -14.18
C LEU A 25 -11.11 -6.52 -14.78
N GLU A 26 -10.85 -5.46 -14.03
CA GLU A 26 -9.94 -4.36 -14.39
C GLU A 26 -8.55 -4.89 -14.75
N VAL A 27 -7.95 -5.70 -13.87
CA VAL A 27 -6.62 -6.30 -14.07
C VAL A 27 -6.58 -7.20 -15.31
N LEU A 28 -7.59 -8.02 -15.53
CA LEU A 28 -7.67 -8.87 -16.72
C LEU A 28 -7.66 -8.04 -18.02
N MET A 29 -8.45 -6.95 -18.05
CA MET A 29 -8.48 -6.06 -19.22
C MET A 29 -7.13 -5.36 -19.42
N GLU A 30 -6.49 -4.88 -18.35
CA GLU A 30 -5.17 -4.24 -18.41
C GLU A 30 -4.09 -5.18 -18.97
N VAL A 31 -4.07 -6.44 -18.54
CA VAL A 31 -3.06 -7.42 -18.98
C VAL A 31 -3.27 -7.82 -20.45
N LEU A 32 -4.51 -7.72 -20.98
CA LEU A 32 -4.79 -7.99 -22.39
C LEU A 32 -4.35 -6.87 -23.32
N ILE A 33 -4.26 -5.61 -22.87
CA ILE A 33 -3.89 -4.47 -23.73
C ILE A 33 -2.52 -4.65 -24.40
N PRO A 34 -1.41 -4.99 -23.71
CA PRO A 34 -0.12 -5.25 -24.37
C PRO A 34 -0.17 -6.38 -25.40
N PHE A 35 -0.97 -7.41 -25.15
CA PHE A 35 -1.14 -8.53 -26.07
C PHE A 35 -1.86 -8.11 -27.36
N VAL A 36 -2.89 -7.27 -27.25
CA VAL A 36 -3.56 -6.70 -28.43
C VAL A 36 -2.62 -5.75 -29.17
N THR A 37 -1.79 -4.97 -28.45
CA THR A 37 -0.77 -4.10 -29.05
C THR A 37 0.23 -4.89 -29.89
N ALA A 38 0.73 -6.02 -29.40
CA ALA A 38 1.59 -6.91 -30.17
C ALA A 38 0.90 -7.39 -31.45
N LYS A 39 -0.40 -7.78 -31.38
CA LYS A 39 -1.16 -8.18 -32.58
C LYS A 39 -1.37 -7.06 -33.60
N ILE A 40 -1.46 -5.80 -33.15
CA ILE A 40 -1.50 -4.64 -34.07
C ILE A 40 -0.20 -4.55 -34.84
N ILE A 41 0.94 -4.75 -34.18
CA ILE A 41 2.25 -4.71 -34.82
C ILE A 41 2.41 -5.86 -35.81
N ASP A 42 2.30 -7.11 -35.34
CA ASP A 42 2.58 -8.31 -36.12
C ASP A 42 1.59 -8.51 -37.31
N LYS A 43 0.28 -8.41 -37.03
CA LYS A 43 -0.77 -8.71 -38.02
C LYS A 43 -1.33 -7.49 -38.74
N GLY A 44 -1.03 -6.31 -38.25
CA GLY A 44 -1.47 -5.05 -38.84
C GLY A 44 -0.34 -4.36 -39.59
N ILE A 45 0.66 -3.89 -38.87
CA ILE A 45 1.72 -3.04 -39.40
C ILE A 45 2.69 -3.87 -40.29
N GLU A 46 3.27 -4.93 -39.75
CA GLU A 46 4.24 -5.78 -40.50
C GLU A 46 3.59 -6.49 -41.69
N ALA A 47 2.35 -6.95 -41.50
CA ALA A 47 1.59 -7.57 -42.60
C ALA A 47 1.02 -6.56 -43.61
N GLY A 48 1.21 -5.25 -43.41
CA GLY A 48 0.68 -4.18 -44.27
C GLY A 48 -0.84 -4.12 -44.38
N ASN A 49 -1.56 -4.69 -43.39
CA ASN A 49 -3.02 -4.86 -43.45
C ASN A 49 -3.71 -3.82 -42.54
N MET A 50 -4.07 -2.67 -43.10
CA MET A 50 -4.76 -1.58 -42.39
C MET A 50 -6.09 -2.00 -41.79
N LYS A 51 -6.80 -2.96 -42.35
CA LYS A 51 -8.06 -3.46 -41.79
C LYS A 51 -7.86 -4.10 -40.41
N ASN A 52 -6.77 -4.85 -40.24
CA ASN A 52 -6.41 -5.46 -38.96
C ASN A 52 -5.99 -4.39 -37.94
N VAL A 53 -5.29 -3.34 -38.39
CA VAL A 53 -4.94 -2.22 -37.50
C VAL A 53 -6.19 -1.55 -36.91
N TYR A 54 -7.18 -1.26 -37.77
CA TYR A 54 -8.46 -0.69 -37.29
C TYR A 54 -9.21 -1.65 -36.37
N CYS A 55 -9.29 -2.93 -36.72
CA CYS A 55 -10.02 -3.90 -35.91
C CYS A 55 -9.40 -4.10 -34.52
N TYR A 56 -8.09 -4.30 -34.44
CA TYR A 56 -7.40 -4.41 -33.14
C TYR A 56 -7.33 -3.07 -32.40
N GLY A 57 -7.24 -1.93 -33.10
CA GLY A 57 -7.32 -0.60 -32.51
C GLY A 57 -8.66 -0.35 -31.81
N ILE A 58 -9.78 -0.71 -32.47
CA ILE A 58 -11.11 -0.61 -31.85
C ILE A 58 -11.22 -1.57 -30.66
N LEU A 59 -10.72 -2.81 -30.79
CA LEU A 59 -10.70 -3.76 -29.67
C LEU A 59 -9.93 -3.20 -28.45
N MET A 60 -8.78 -2.56 -28.69
CA MET A 60 -7.98 -1.94 -27.63
C MET A 60 -8.75 -0.79 -26.94
N LEU A 61 -9.46 0.04 -27.70
CA LEU A 61 -10.32 1.09 -27.14
C LEU A 61 -11.46 0.51 -26.28
N VAL A 62 -12.09 -0.57 -26.74
CA VAL A 62 -13.14 -1.26 -25.98
C VAL A 62 -12.58 -1.85 -24.67
N LEU A 63 -11.41 -2.48 -24.72
CA LEU A 63 -10.74 -3.01 -23.53
C LEU A 63 -10.37 -1.90 -22.56
N ALA A 64 -9.85 -0.77 -23.03
CA ALA A 64 -9.53 0.37 -22.21
C ALA A 64 -10.78 0.99 -21.53
N ALA A 65 -11.88 1.12 -22.31
CA ALA A 65 -13.15 1.61 -21.77
C ALA A 65 -13.75 0.64 -20.73
N ALA A 66 -13.65 -0.67 -20.98
CA ALA A 66 -14.12 -1.71 -20.05
C ALA A 66 -13.27 -1.72 -18.76
N SER A 67 -11.93 -1.56 -18.88
CA SER A 67 -11.02 -1.42 -17.73
C SER A 67 -11.37 -0.20 -16.91
N LEU A 68 -11.55 0.97 -17.55
CA LEU A 68 -11.95 2.20 -16.87
C LEU A 68 -13.29 2.02 -16.14
N ALA A 69 -14.30 1.47 -16.79
CA ALA A 69 -15.61 1.23 -16.17
C ALA A 69 -15.51 0.28 -14.96
N SER A 70 -14.72 -0.79 -15.09
CA SER A 70 -14.46 -1.73 -13.99
C SER A 70 -13.73 -1.07 -12.82
N GLY A 71 -12.72 -0.24 -13.09
CA GLY A 71 -11.97 0.51 -12.08
C GLY A 71 -12.85 1.53 -11.33
N VAL A 72 -13.73 2.23 -12.06
CA VAL A 72 -14.71 3.15 -11.45
C VAL A 72 -15.69 2.40 -10.54
N LEU A 73 -16.24 1.27 -11.01
CA LEU A 73 -17.14 0.44 -10.22
C LEU A 73 -16.44 -0.13 -8.98
N ALA A 74 -15.21 -0.64 -9.12
CA ALA A 74 -14.40 -1.09 -8.00
C ALA A 74 -14.19 0.03 -6.97
N GLY A 75 -13.93 1.27 -7.42
CA GLY A 75 -13.80 2.44 -6.56
C GLY A 75 -15.08 2.78 -5.81
N ILE A 76 -16.23 2.79 -6.49
CA ILE A 76 -17.53 3.07 -5.88
C ILE A 76 -17.88 2.01 -4.83
N PHE A 77 -17.73 0.72 -5.14
CA PHE A 77 -18.02 -0.35 -4.20
C PHE A 77 -17.05 -0.37 -3.02
N ALA A 78 -15.75 -0.07 -3.24
CA ALA A 78 -14.77 0.06 -2.18
C ALA A 78 -15.11 1.20 -1.21
N ALA A 79 -15.49 2.37 -1.75
CA ALA A 79 -15.91 3.51 -0.94
C ALA A 79 -17.17 3.21 -0.12
N ARG A 80 -18.18 2.58 -0.75
CA ARG A 80 -19.40 2.16 -0.05
C ARG A 80 -19.11 1.14 1.04
N ALA A 81 -18.27 0.14 0.75
CA ALA A 81 -17.92 -0.89 1.71
C ALA A 81 -17.15 -0.31 2.91
N SER A 82 -16.13 0.52 2.65
CA SER A 82 -15.29 1.09 3.72
C SER A 82 -16.03 2.12 4.57
N SER A 83 -16.79 3.02 3.94
CA SER A 83 -17.59 4.01 4.68
C SER A 83 -18.71 3.35 5.49
N GLY A 84 -19.37 2.34 4.93
CA GLY A 84 -20.40 1.59 5.63
C GLY A 84 -19.84 0.76 6.79
N PHE A 85 -18.69 0.15 6.60
CA PHE A 85 -17.96 -0.53 7.67
C PHE A 85 -17.60 0.43 8.82
N ALA A 86 -17.08 1.62 8.49
CA ALA A 86 -16.73 2.64 9.48
C ALA A 86 -17.97 3.18 10.22
N CYS A 87 -19.09 3.32 9.54
CA CYS A 87 -20.37 3.69 10.18
C CYS A 87 -20.77 2.63 11.21
N ASN A 88 -20.85 1.37 10.81
CA ASN A 88 -21.18 0.27 11.73
C ASN A 88 -20.21 0.17 12.91
N LEU A 89 -18.92 0.44 12.67
CA LEU A 89 -17.89 0.42 13.71
C LEU A 89 -18.12 1.56 14.73
N ARG A 90 -18.42 2.78 14.24
CA ARG A 90 -18.75 3.92 15.12
C ARG A 90 -20.00 3.65 15.93
N ASP A 91 -21.05 3.12 15.29
CA ASP A 91 -22.31 2.78 15.97
C ASP A 91 -22.07 1.76 17.08
N GLY A 92 -21.34 0.66 16.79
CA GLY A 92 -21.03 -0.35 17.79
C GLY A 92 -20.11 0.14 18.90
N MET A 93 -19.17 1.04 18.59
CA MET A 93 -18.35 1.68 19.63
C MET A 93 -19.16 2.61 20.50
N TYR A 94 -20.06 3.40 19.91
CA TYR A 94 -20.92 4.31 20.65
C TYR A 94 -21.89 3.54 21.57
N GLU A 95 -22.55 2.49 21.06
CA GLU A 95 -23.38 1.60 21.86
C GLU A 95 -22.62 1.02 23.06
N ASN A 96 -21.39 0.54 22.82
CA ASN A 96 -20.55 -0.01 23.89
C ASN A 96 -20.16 1.05 24.93
N ILE A 97 -19.87 2.28 24.52
CA ILE A 97 -19.58 3.40 25.43
C ILE A 97 -20.78 3.70 26.34
N GLN A 98 -22.01 3.63 25.82
CA GLN A 98 -23.22 3.83 26.62
C GLN A 98 -23.43 2.75 27.72
N THR A 99 -22.80 1.58 27.56
CA THR A 99 -22.85 0.52 28.58
C THR A 99 -21.74 0.62 29.64
N PHE A 100 -20.84 1.60 29.54
CA PHE A 100 -19.72 1.77 30.47
C PHE A 100 -20.23 2.14 31.86
N SER A 101 -19.65 1.49 32.87
CA SER A 101 -19.82 1.91 34.27
C SER A 101 -19.01 3.20 34.53
N PHE A 102 -19.34 3.91 35.63
CA PHE A 102 -18.57 5.09 36.06
C PHE A 102 -17.08 4.80 36.20
N SER A 103 -16.72 3.64 36.74
CA SER A 103 -15.32 3.23 36.87
C SER A 103 -14.61 3.04 35.51
N ASN A 104 -15.33 2.66 34.47
CA ASN A 104 -14.78 2.54 33.12
C ASN A 104 -14.59 3.95 32.49
N ILE A 105 -15.54 4.86 32.73
CA ILE A 105 -15.45 6.24 32.22
C ILE A 105 -14.26 6.97 32.85
N ASP A 106 -14.02 6.78 34.13
CA ASP A 106 -12.88 7.38 34.86
C ASP A 106 -11.52 6.86 34.34
N LYS A 107 -11.50 5.62 33.85
CA LYS A 107 -10.28 5.00 33.28
C LYS A 107 -9.90 5.54 31.91
N TYR A 108 -10.87 5.96 31.11
CA TYR A 108 -10.67 6.45 29.75
C TYR A 108 -10.92 7.97 29.70
N SER A 109 -9.95 8.74 29.22
CA SER A 109 -10.19 10.18 29.01
C SER A 109 -11.23 10.41 27.91
N THR A 110 -12.12 11.37 28.09
CA THR A 110 -13.14 11.75 27.08
C THR A 110 -12.48 12.09 25.74
N ALA A 111 -11.38 12.84 25.76
CA ALA A 111 -10.59 13.16 24.56
C ALA A 111 -10.08 11.91 23.85
N GLY A 112 -9.61 10.89 24.61
CA GLY A 112 -9.16 9.62 24.05
C GLY A 112 -10.28 8.82 23.41
N LEU A 113 -11.48 8.80 23.99
CA LEU A 113 -12.65 8.15 23.37
C LEU A 113 -13.07 8.85 22.08
N VAL A 114 -13.09 10.17 22.05
CA VAL A 114 -13.38 10.95 20.84
C VAL A 114 -12.36 10.67 19.75
N THR A 115 -11.06 10.67 20.05
CA THR A 115 -10.00 10.34 19.07
C THR A 115 -10.18 8.94 18.49
N ARG A 116 -10.53 7.95 19.31
CA ARG A 116 -10.81 6.58 18.82
C ARG A 116 -11.99 6.51 17.87
N MET A 117 -13.09 7.22 18.18
CA MET A 117 -14.28 7.24 17.33
C MET A 117 -14.11 8.02 16.04
N THR A 118 -13.20 8.97 16.01
CA THR A 118 -12.92 9.82 14.83
C THR A 118 -11.71 9.34 14.06
N THR A 119 -10.52 9.61 14.56
CA THR A 119 -9.25 9.38 13.86
C THR A 119 -8.95 7.89 13.69
N ASP A 120 -9.05 7.08 14.75
CA ASP A 120 -8.70 5.67 14.67
C ASP A 120 -9.68 4.91 13.76
N VAL A 121 -10.98 5.18 13.86
CA VAL A 121 -11.96 4.57 12.95
C VAL A 121 -11.72 4.99 11.50
N THR A 122 -11.33 6.24 11.25
CA THR A 122 -10.98 6.71 9.90
C THR A 122 -9.73 6.01 9.37
N ASN A 123 -8.73 5.79 10.19
CA ASN A 123 -7.53 5.03 9.82
C ASN A 123 -7.87 3.57 9.49
N VAL A 124 -8.73 2.94 10.29
CA VAL A 124 -9.24 1.57 10.02
C VAL A 124 -10.06 1.53 8.73
N GLN A 125 -10.92 2.53 8.48
CA GLN A 125 -11.67 2.68 7.23
C GLN A 125 -10.75 2.73 6.02
N ASN A 126 -9.73 3.58 6.05
CA ASN A 126 -8.75 3.74 4.96
C ASN A 126 -7.95 2.44 4.75
N SER A 127 -7.52 1.80 5.83
CA SER A 127 -6.84 0.50 5.76
C SER A 127 -7.72 -0.58 5.13
N TYR A 128 -9.00 -0.64 5.51
CA TYR A 128 -9.95 -1.57 4.93
C TYR A 128 -10.16 -1.34 3.43
N GLN A 129 -10.31 -0.07 3.01
CA GLN A 129 -10.41 0.29 1.59
C GLN A 129 -9.15 -0.09 0.81
N MET A 130 -7.98 0.13 1.41
CA MET A 130 -6.68 -0.22 0.83
C MET A 130 -6.53 -1.74 0.63
N ILE A 131 -6.95 -2.53 1.62
CA ILE A 131 -6.95 -4.00 1.54
C ILE A 131 -7.87 -4.47 0.41
N LEU A 132 -9.08 -3.94 0.31
CA LEU A 132 -10.06 -4.35 -0.71
C LEU A 132 -9.59 -4.07 -2.15
N ARG A 133 -8.78 -3.03 -2.37
CA ARG A 133 -8.29 -2.64 -3.71
C ARG A 133 -6.86 -3.09 -3.95
N ILE A 134 -5.91 -2.57 -3.17
CA ILE A 134 -4.47 -2.71 -3.46
C ILE A 134 -3.99 -4.12 -3.15
N ALA A 135 -4.37 -4.69 -1.98
CA ALA A 135 -3.94 -6.02 -1.59
C ALA A 135 -4.52 -7.13 -2.50
N VAL A 136 -5.65 -6.86 -3.17
CA VAL A 136 -6.23 -7.77 -4.16
C VAL A 136 -5.62 -7.54 -5.54
N ARG A 137 -5.45 -6.27 -5.96
CA ARG A 137 -4.93 -5.91 -7.30
C ARG A 137 -3.50 -6.41 -7.51
N ALA A 138 -2.60 -6.19 -6.54
CA ALA A 138 -1.18 -6.50 -6.73
C ALA A 138 -0.90 -7.99 -6.99
N PRO A 139 -1.40 -8.97 -6.19
CA PRO A 139 -1.19 -10.38 -6.48
C PRO A 139 -1.91 -10.85 -7.74
N LEU A 140 -3.11 -10.33 -8.03
CA LEU A 140 -3.82 -10.66 -9.27
C LEU A 140 -3.04 -10.19 -10.50
N MET A 141 -2.52 -8.95 -10.49
CA MET A 141 -1.70 -8.41 -11.57
C MET A 141 -0.46 -9.27 -11.82
N LEU A 142 0.22 -9.68 -10.74
CA LEU A 142 1.38 -10.54 -10.82
C LEU A 142 1.02 -11.92 -11.42
N ILE A 143 -0.03 -12.56 -10.93
CA ILE A 143 -0.46 -13.87 -11.40
C ILE A 143 -0.90 -13.80 -12.87
N CYS A 144 -1.77 -12.84 -13.23
CA CYS A 144 -2.25 -12.70 -14.60
C CYS A 144 -1.11 -12.39 -15.58
N SER A 145 -0.18 -11.50 -15.22
CA SER A 145 0.98 -11.17 -16.03
C SER A 145 1.89 -12.39 -16.23
N MET A 146 2.14 -13.17 -15.17
CA MET A 146 2.94 -14.38 -15.25
C MET A 146 2.27 -15.43 -16.13
N VAL A 147 0.96 -15.67 -15.99
CA VAL A 147 0.21 -16.61 -16.85
C VAL A 147 0.33 -16.19 -18.32
N MET A 148 0.18 -14.91 -18.63
CA MET A 148 0.32 -14.40 -19.99
C MET A 148 1.75 -14.55 -20.52
N CYS A 149 2.77 -14.29 -19.71
CA CYS A 149 4.17 -14.51 -20.10
C CYS A 149 4.43 -15.99 -20.45
N PHE A 150 3.96 -16.91 -19.62
CA PHE A 150 4.09 -18.34 -19.89
C PHE A 150 3.32 -18.79 -21.15
N ALA A 151 2.17 -18.20 -21.41
CA ALA A 151 1.38 -18.49 -22.62
C ALA A 151 2.08 -18.01 -23.91
N ILE A 152 2.89 -16.94 -23.84
CA ILE A 152 3.65 -16.41 -24.98
C ILE A 152 4.90 -17.25 -25.23
N HIS A 153 5.78 -17.38 -24.21
CA HIS A 153 7.03 -18.13 -24.36
C HIS A 153 7.54 -18.65 -23.00
N ALA A 154 7.30 -19.94 -22.72
CA ALA A 154 7.58 -20.52 -21.40
C ALA A 154 9.06 -20.44 -20.97
N ARG A 155 10.04 -20.60 -21.89
CA ARG A 155 11.47 -20.54 -21.56
C ARG A 155 11.90 -19.13 -21.15
N LEU A 156 11.46 -18.10 -21.89
CA LEU A 156 11.79 -16.71 -21.57
C LEU A 156 11.10 -16.23 -20.27
N SER A 157 9.92 -16.79 -19.97
CA SER A 157 9.19 -16.47 -18.74
C SER A 157 9.92 -16.90 -17.45
N LEU A 158 10.84 -17.89 -17.54
CA LEU A 158 11.66 -18.27 -16.39
C LEU A 158 12.57 -17.12 -15.90
N ILE A 159 12.95 -16.21 -16.80
CA ILE A 159 13.72 -15.01 -16.41
C ILE A 159 12.93 -14.17 -15.41
N PHE A 160 11.62 -13.98 -15.67
CA PHE A 160 10.75 -13.23 -14.75
C PHE A 160 10.55 -13.94 -13.42
N VAL A 161 10.44 -15.29 -13.42
CA VAL A 161 10.36 -16.07 -12.17
C VAL A 161 11.62 -15.86 -11.34
N ALA A 162 12.80 -16.00 -11.96
CA ALA A 162 14.06 -15.75 -11.29
C ALA A 162 14.15 -14.31 -10.74
N ALA A 163 13.74 -13.34 -11.54
CA ALA A 163 13.71 -11.93 -11.15
C ALA A 163 12.80 -11.68 -9.93
N ILE A 164 11.59 -12.28 -9.91
CA ILE A 164 10.66 -12.17 -8.78
C ILE A 164 11.29 -12.76 -7.51
N VAL A 165 11.92 -13.92 -7.60
CA VAL A 165 12.58 -14.55 -6.44
C VAL A 165 13.72 -13.68 -5.92
N VAL A 166 14.59 -13.20 -6.81
CA VAL A 166 15.72 -12.32 -6.44
C VAL A 166 15.22 -11.03 -5.82
N LEU A 167 14.24 -10.36 -6.48
CA LEU A 167 13.68 -9.11 -5.97
C LEU A 167 13.00 -9.31 -4.63
N SER A 168 12.20 -10.37 -4.47
CA SER A 168 11.55 -10.69 -3.20
C SER A 168 12.57 -10.91 -2.07
N ALA A 169 13.66 -11.65 -2.34
CA ALA A 169 14.71 -11.87 -1.37
C ALA A 169 15.40 -10.56 -0.95
N VAL A 170 15.73 -9.69 -1.92
CA VAL A 170 16.34 -8.38 -1.67
C VAL A 170 15.41 -7.48 -0.87
N LEU A 171 14.12 -7.40 -1.25
CA LEU A 171 13.13 -6.57 -0.56
C LEU A 171 12.87 -7.05 0.88
N LEU A 172 12.77 -8.37 1.10
CA LEU A 172 12.63 -8.95 2.43
C LEU A 172 13.87 -8.66 3.30
N PHE A 173 15.07 -8.72 2.71
CA PHE A 173 16.29 -8.36 3.41
C PHE A 173 16.32 -6.89 3.82
N ILE A 174 16.02 -5.97 2.89
CA ILE A 174 15.93 -4.52 3.17
C ILE A 174 14.88 -4.27 4.25
N MET A 175 13.67 -4.82 4.11
CA MET A 175 12.58 -4.61 5.04
C MET A 175 12.91 -5.13 6.45
N SER A 176 13.50 -6.33 6.57
CA SER A 176 13.87 -6.90 7.86
C SER A 176 14.92 -6.08 8.61
N HIS A 177 15.84 -5.43 7.86
CA HIS A 177 16.84 -4.54 8.46
C HIS A 177 16.26 -3.17 8.80
N ALA A 178 15.45 -2.61 7.93
CA ALA A 178 14.80 -1.32 8.16
C ALA A 178 13.85 -1.37 9.36
N THR A 179 12.99 -2.40 9.47
CA THR A 179 12.04 -2.53 10.60
C THR A 179 12.74 -2.55 11.95
N ARG A 180 13.88 -3.25 12.08
CA ARG A 180 14.64 -3.27 13.34
C ARG A 180 15.13 -1.88 13.76
N ILE A 181 15.54 -1.06 12.79
CA ILE A 181 16.00 0.32 13.08
C ILE A 181 14.80 1.20 13.39
N PHE A 182 13.68 1.06 12.65
CA PHE A 182 12.46 1.80 12.93
C PHE A 182 11.89 1.52 14.32
N ASP A 183 11.97 0.28 14.82
CA ASP A 183 11.56 -0.04 16.19
C ASP A 183 12.37 0.75 17.25
N VAL A 184 13.65 1.01 16.98
CA VAL A 184 14.50 1.86 17.84
C VAL A 184 14.12 3.32 17.67
N VAL A 185 13.91 3.77 16.42
CA VAL A 185 13.50 5.14 16.08
C VAL A 185 12.19 5.49 16.81
N PHE A 186 11.16 4.64 16.73
CA PHE A 186 9.87 4.93 17.37
C PHE A 186 9.99 5.03 18.89
N ARG A 187 10.77 4.16 19.54
CA ARG A 187 11.04 4.26 20.97
C ARG A 187 11.73 5.59 21.34
N LYS A 188 12.72 6.01 20.52
CA LYS A 188 13.42 7.30 20.76
C LYS A 188 12.52 8.49 20.45
N TYR A 189 11.61 8.36 19.53
CA TYR A 189 10.59 9.37 19.25
C TYR A 189 9.63 9.54 20.43
N ASP A 190 9.19 8.43 21.04
CA ASP A 190 8.35 8.45 22.24
C ASP A 190 9.09 9.09 23.44
N ASP A 191 10.38 8.76 23.64
CA ASP A 191 11.23 9.37 24.66
C ASP A 191 11.33 10.90 24.45
N LEU A 192 11.49 11.35 23.19
CA LEU A 192 11.55 12.77 22.86
C LEU A 192 10.21 13.47 23.14
N ASN A 193 9.10 12.88 22.72
CA ASN A 193 7.77 13.42 22.97
C ASN A 193 7.46 13.54 24.46
N ALA A 194 7.80 12.53 25.26
CA ALA A 194 7.66 12.56 26.71
C ALA A 194 8.49 13.70 27.32
N SER A 195 9.73 13.89 26.89
CA SER A 195 10.59 14.98 27.34
C SER A 195 10.03 16.37 26.99
N VAL A 196 9.48 16.53 25.78
CA VAL A 196 8.81 17.78 25.36
C VAL A 196 7.58 18.05 26.23
N GLN A 197 6.75 17.04 26.46
CA GLN A 197 5.55 17.17 27.28
C GLN A 197 5.88 17.54 28.73
N GLU A 198 6.92 16.92 29.31
CA GLU A 198 7.44 17.25 30.63
C GLU A 198 7.91 18.71 30.70
N ASN A 199 8.74 19.14 29.73
CA ASN A 199 9.27 20.50 29.67
C ASN A 199 8.17 21.56 29.52
N VAL A 200 7.20 21.34 28.62
CA VAL A 200 6.05 22.24 28.40
C VAL A 200 5.20 22.33 29.67
N SER A 201 4.98 21.23 30.37
CA SER A 201 4.23 21.21 31.62
C SER A 201 4.97 21.95 32.75
N ALA A 202 6.28 21.85 32.80
CA ALA A 202 7.15 22.44 33.81
C ALA A 202 7.80 23.75 33.36
N VAL A 203 7.36 24.38 32.28
CA VAL A 203 7.99 25.57 31.68
C VAL A 203 8.17 26.73 32.65
N ARG A 204 7.23 26.90 33.59
CA ARG A 204 7.33 27.93 34.64
C ARG A 204 8.50 27.68 35.59
N VAL A 205 8.76 26.40 35.90
CA VAL A 205 9.89 25.98 36.74
C VAL A 205 11.20 26.20 36.01
N VAL A 206 11.30 25.79 34.77
CA VAL A 206 12.48 25.99 33.92
C VAL A 206 12.85 27.47 33.85
N LYS A 207 11.85 28.35 33.64
CA LYS A 207 12.04 29.81 33.59
C LYS A 207 12.44 30.41 34.95
N SER A 208 11.82 29.96 36.03
CA SER A 208 12.15 30.48 37.37
C SER A 208 13.58 30.14 37.83
N TYR A 209 14.15 29.04 37.33
CA TYR A 209 15.52 28.61 37.59
C TYR A 209 16.52 29.03 36.48
N VAL A 210 16.07 29.76 35.45
CA VAL A 210 16.90 30.22 34.31
C VAL A 210 17.67 29.03 33.68
N ARG A 211 16.94 27.93 33.39
CA ARG A 211 17.54 26.69 32.88
C ARG A 211 17.16 26.41 31.41
N GLU A 212 16.73 27.42 30.64
CA GLU A 212 16.33 27.30 29.26
C GLU A 212 17.46 26.74 28.39
N ASP A 213 18.69 27.18 28.57
CA ASP A 213 19.83 26.74 27.76
C ASP A 213 20.12 25.25 28.00
N TYR A 214 20.01 24.78 29.22
CA TYR A 214 20.18 23.37 29.55
C TYR A 214 19.11 22.49 28.89
N GLU A 215 17.86 22.89 28.94
CA GLU A 215 16.75 22.15 28.32
C GLU A 215 16.84 22.19 26.79
N ASN A 216 17.26 23.31 26.18
CA ASN A 216 17.51 23.42 24.76
C ASN A 216 18.64 22.47 24.31
N GLU A 217 19.73 22.41 25.07
CA GLU A 217 20.84 21.51 24.76
C GLU A 217 20.40 20.04 24.88
N LYS A 218 19.67 19.66 25.94
CA LYS A 218 19.10 18.33 26.15
C LYS A 218 18.20 17.93 24.97
N PHE A 219 17.27 18.82 24.56
CA PHE A 219 16.39 18.60 23.42
C PHE A 219 17.17 18.46 22.11
N THR A 220 18.14 19.35 21.85
CA THR A 220 18.96 19.33 20.64
C THR A 220 19.73 18.00 20.51
N ARG A 221 20.32 17.50 21.61
CA ARG A 221 21.00 16.20 21.61
C ARG A 221 20.05 15.04 21.31
N ALA A 222 18.85 15.05 21.89
CA ALA A 222 17.85 14.02 21.64
C ALA A 222 17.34 14.07 20.19
N ALA A 223 17.07 15.25 19.67
CA ALA A 223 16.66 15.46 18.27
C ALA A 223 17.76 15.04 17.28
N GLN A 224 19.04 15.35 17.58
CA GLN A 224 20.18 14.94 16.77
C GLN A 224 20.33 13.42 16.71
N ASN A 225 20.18 12.74 17.84
CA ASN A 225 20.21 11.27 17.87
C ASN A 225 19.07 10.66 17.05
N LEU A 226 17.88 11.23 17.16
CA LEU A 226 16.72 10.81 16.38
C LEU A 226 16.94 11.02 14.87
N TYR A 227 17.48 12.20 14.49
CA TYR A 227 17.86 12.50 13.11
C TYR A 227 18.83 11.45 12.53
N LEU A 228 19.89 11.09 13.27
CA LEU A 228 20.87 10.11 12.80
C LEU A 228 20.24 8.71 12.61
N LEU A 229 19.33 8.32 13.50
CA LEU A 229 18.62 7.05 13.40
C LEU A 229 17.64 7.03 12.22
N PHE A 230 16.89 8.12 12.00
CA PHE A 230 16.02 8.26 10.83
C PHE A 230 16.81 8.23 9.54
N THR A 231 17.90 9.00 9.45
CA THR A 231 18.76 9.03 8.25
C THR A 231 19.32 7.65 7.94
N LYS A 232 19.68 6.87 8.97
CA LYS A 232 20.15 5.50 8.78
C LYS A 232 19.04 4.57 8.30
N ALA A 233 17.84 4.68 8.85
CA ALA A 233 16.69 3.87 8.44
C ALA A 233 16.27 4.19 7.00
N GLU A 234 16.11 5.47 6.66
CA GLU A 234 15.78 5.94 5.32
C GLU A 234 16.87 5.61 4.30
N GLY A 235 18.15 5.69 4.70
CA GLY A 235 19.27 5.28 3.87
C GLY A 235 19.21 3.80 3.44
N ILE A 236 18.72 2.92 4.32
CA ILE A 236 18.48 1.51 3.96
C ILE A 236 17.30 1.38 3.01
N LEU A 237 16.20 2.10 3.25
CA LEU A 237 15.04 2.09 2.35
C LEU A 237 15.35 2.70 0.98
N ALA A 238 16.27 3.65 0.91
CA ALA A 238 16.69 4.26 -0.36
C ALA A 238 17.28 3.24 -1.35
N PHE A 239 17.84 2.12 -0.89
CA PHE A 239 18.28 1.03 -1.76
C PHE A 239 17.15 0.29 -2.47
N ASN A 240 15.90 0.46 -2.04
CA ASN A 240 14.75 -0.20 -2.65
C ASN A 240 14.61 0.15 -4.15
N ASN A 241 14.68 1.44 -4.49
CA ASN A 241 14.51 1.90 -5.87
C ASN A 241 15.66 1.46 -6.80
N PRO A 242 16.96 1.63 -6.46
CA PRO A 242 18.06 1.09 -7.24
C PRO A 242 17.99 -0.43 -7.44
N ALA A 243 17.65 -1.21 -6.40
CA ALA A 243 17.52 -2.66 -6.50
C ALA A 243 16.41 -3.05 -7.49
N MET A 244 15.25 -2.39 -7.41
CA MET A 244 14.14 -2.63 -8.33
C MET A 244 14.53 -2.30 -9.78
N MET A 245 15.17 -1.14 -10.01
CA MET A 245 15.63 -0.74 -11.34
C MET A 245 16.68 -1.69 -11.92
N LEU A 246 17.62 -2.16 -11.11
CA LEU A 246 18.63 -3.14 -11.53
C LEU A 246 17.97 -4.44 -12.00
N VAL A 247 16.98 -4.95 -11.28
CA VAL A 247 16.25 -6.16 -11.67
C VAL A 247 15.45 -5.93 -12.95
N VAL A 248 14.74 -4.80 -13.08
CA VAL A 248 13.96 -4.47 -14.29
C VAL A 248 14.85 -4.36 -15.52
N TYR A 249 15.92 -3.57 -15.46
CA TYR A 249 16.86 -3.44 -16.58
C TYR A 249 17.61 -4.74 -16.86
N GLY A 250 17.97 -5.50 -15.82
CA GLY A 250 18.53 -6.84 -15.96
C GLY A 250 17.60 -7.78 -16.73
N CYS A 251 16.32 -7.77 -16.43
CA CYS A 251 15.31 -8.55 -17.18
C CYS A 251 15.23 -8.11 -18.64
N ILE A 252 15.21 -6.82 -18.93
CA ILE A 252 15.16 -6.28 -20.30
C ILE A 252 16.39 -6.74 -21.08
N LEU A 253 17.60 -6.63 -20.52
CA LEU A 253 18.83 -7.06 -21.15
C LEU A 253 18.84 -8.58 -21.43
N LEU A 254 18.47 -9.39 -20.43
CA LEU A 254 18.41 -10.84 -20.57
C LEU A 254 17.38 -11.28 -21.61
N LEU A 255 16.19 -10.65 -21.62
CA LEU A 255 15.16 -10.94 -22.62
C LEU A 255 15.62 -10.57 -24.02
N SER A 256 16.29 -9.42 -24.19
CA SER A 256 16.83 -9.00 -25.49
C SER A 256 17.93 -9.94 -25.95
N TRP A 257 18.84 -10.35 -25.06
CA TRP A 257 19.94 -11.26 -25.37
C TRP A 257 19.44 -12.66 -25.76
N PHE A 258 18.64 -13.27 -24.90
CA PHE A 258 18.12 -14.61 -25.15
C PHE A 258 17.05 -14.61 -26.27
N GLY A 259 16.25 -13.54 -26.39
CA GLY A 259 15.32 -13.38 -27.50
C GLY A 259 16.03 -13.34 -28.85
N ALA A 260 17.11 -12.55 -28.98
CA ALA A 260 17.89 -12.50 -30.19
C ALA A 260 18.63 -13.82 -30.52
N SER A 261 18.94 -14.65 -29.50
CA SER A 261 19.59 -15.95 -29.71
C SER A 261 18.62 -17.06 -30.11
N LEU A 262 17.31 -16.82 -30.02
CA LEU A 262 16.25 -17.77 -30.40
C LEU A 262 15.71 -17.51 -31.81
N TRP A 263 16.14 -16.42 -32.44
CA TRP A 263 15.96 -16.12 -33.86
C TRP A 263 17.23 -16.51 -34.63
#